data_bb2244c25f6e9f91be1c9ef1d5bea8ed
#
_entry.id   bb2244c25f6e9f91be1c9ef1d5bea8ed
#
_cell.length_a   1.000
_cell.length_b   1.000
_cell.length_c   1.000
_cell.angle_alpha   90.00
_cell.angle_beta   90.00
_cell.angle_gamma   90.00
#
_symmetry.space_group_name_H-M   'P 1'
#
loop_
_entity.id
_entity.type
_entity.pdbx_description
1 polymer ?
#
loop_
_entity_poly.entity_id
_entity_poly.type
_entity_poly.pdbx_seq_one_letter_code
_entity_poly.pdbx_strand_id
1 'polypeptide(L)'
;MFYDSNDVQLSSKTDEVTSEDTAKKYEAWGWKVVTIDGHDHEQIRKALTDANAETEKPTLIIGQTIMGKGCVTADGTPYEGYTELHGKPIGDTGADYEKTLVNLGADVDNPFDIYSKVEEYYEGIINRKKDEAQAKKKEIDAWRSENPELSAKLDGFLEGKLPKLD
;
A
#
# COMPACT_ATOMS: atom_id res chain seq x y z
N MET A 1 -1.47 -10.67 -0.01
CA MET A 1 -2.32 -9.62 -0.61
C MET A 1 -2.94 -8.77 0.50
N PHE A 2 -3.05 -7.44 0.32
CA PHE A 2 -3.79 -6.57 1.24
C PHE A 2 -5.05 -6.06 0.53
N TYR A 3 -6.20 -6.16 1.20
CA TYR A 3 -7.48 -5.67 0.74
C TYR A 3 -7.94 -4.53 1.65
N ASP A 4 -8.04 -3.33 1.09
CA ASP A 4 -8.60 -2.15 1.76
C ASP A 4 -10.12 -2.23 1.71
N SER A 5 -10.73 -2.57 2.85
CA SER A 5 -12.17 -2.77 3.02
C SER A 5 -12.79 -1.53 3.67
N ASN A 6 -13.12 -0.55 2.87
CA ASN A 6 -13.65 0.75 3.31
C ASN A 6 -15.15 0.96 3.07
N ASP A 7 -15.85 -0.10 2.69
CA ASP A 7 -17.29 -0.13 2.45
C ASP A 7 -17.82 0.81 1.34
N VAL A 8 -16.91 1.38 0.55
CA VAL A 8 -17.26 2.28 -0.57
C VAL A 8 -16.68 1.74 -1.86
N GLN A 9 -17.45 1.85 -2.93
CA GLN A 9 -16.99 1.59 -4.29
C GLN A 9 -17.61 2.60 -5.25
N LEU A 10 -16.83 3.12 -6.20
CA LEU A 10 -17.29 4.11 -7.17
C LEU A 10 -18.26 5.15 -6.57
N SER A 11 -19.57 4.98 -6.71
CA SER A 11 -20.60 5.92 -6.28
C SER A 11 -21.63 5.34 -5.30
N SER A 12 -21.36 4.15 -4.74
CA SER A 12 -22.28 3.45 -3.83
C SER A 12 -21.56 2.76 -2.67
N LYS A 13 -22.32 2.25 -1.72
CA LYS A 13 -21.82 1.35 -0.71
C LYS A 13 -21.59 -0.04 -1.30
N THR A 14 -20.61 -0.76 -0.76
CA THR A 14 -20.24 -2.08 -1.26
C THR A 14 -21.38 -3.08 -1.13
N ASP A 15 -22.17 -3.02 -0.05
CA ASP A 15 -23.30 -3.90 0.22
C ASP A 15 -24.51 -3.71 -0.72
N GLU A 16 -24.58 -2.57 -1.41
CA GLU A 16 -25.59 -2.33 -2.45
C GLU A 16 -25.33 -3.13 -3.74
N VAL A 17 -24.10 -3.57 -3.97
CA VAL A 17 -23.68 -4.21 -5.22
C VAL A 17 -23.17 -5.63 -5.04
N THR A 18 -22.76 -6.02 -3.86
CA THR A 18 -22.31 -7.38 -3.58
C THR A 18 -22.72 -7.84 -2.18
N SER A 19 -23.19 -9.08 -2.10
CA SER A 19 -23.44 -9.79 -0.83
C SER A 19 -22.34 -10.81 -0.51
N GLU A 20 -21.22 -10.73 -1.22
CA GLU A 20 -20.14 -11.70 -1.13
C GLU A 20 -19.37 -11.54 0.18
N ASP A 21 -19.16 -12.65 0.89
CA ASP A 21 -18.24 -12.74 2.02
C ASP A 21 -16.82 -12.99 1.49
N THR A 22 -16.05 -11.92 1.33
CA THR A 22 -14.69 -11.97 0.78
C THR A 22 -13.78 -12.88 1.62
N ALA A 23 -13.89 -12.86 2.96
CA ALA A 23 -13.09 -13.70 3.82
C ALA A 23 -13.34 -15.18 3.54
N LYS A 24 -14.60 -15.63 3.60
CA LYS A 24 -14.98 -17.03 3.34
C LYS A 24 -14.64 -17.46 1.92
N LYS A 25 -14.76 -16.60 0.94
CA LYS A 25 -14.39 -16.91 -0.44
C LYS A 25 -12.90 -17.25 -0.56
N TYR A 26 -12.03 -16.43 0.00
CA TYR A 26 -10.59 -16.70 -0.04
C TYR A 26 -10.18 -17.90 0.83
N GLU A 27 -10.83 -18.09 1.99
CA GLU A 27 -10.65 -19.31 2.80
C GLU A 27 -11.01 -20.57 2.02
N ALA A 28 -12.13 -20.55 1.26
CA ALA A 28 -12.53 -21.65 0.40
C ALA A 28 -11.52 -21.94 -0.73
N TRP A 29 -10.76 -20.94 -1.16
CA TRP A 29 -9.65 -21.11 -2.10
C TRP A 29 -8.34 -21.57 -1.44
N GLY A 30 -8.35 -21.82 -0.14
CA GLY A 30 -7.19 -22.32 0.62
C GLY A 30 -6.24 -21.22 1.09
N TRP A 31 -6.64 -19.95 1.03
CA TRP A 31 -5.85 -18.84 1.55
C TRP A 31 -5.96 -18.76 3.08
N LYS A 32 -4.91 -18.26 3.71
CA LYS A 32 -4.97 -17.77 5.08
C LYS A 32 -5.55 -16.37 5.07
N VAL A 33 -6.62 -16.14 5.83
CA VAL A 33 -7.30 -14.84 5.88
C VAL A 33 -7.18 -14.24 7.27
N VAL A 34 -6.84 -12.95 7.33
CA VAL A 34 -6.74 -12.17 8.58
C VAL A 34 -7.46 -10.86 8.37
N THR A 35 -8.40 -10.54 9.27
CA THR A 35 -9.08 -9.24 9.31
C THR A 35 -8.52 -8.40 10.44
N ILE A 36 -8.18 -7.15 10.14
CA ILE A 36 -7.57 -6.20 11.06
C ILE A 36 -8.26 -4.83 10.99
N ASP A 37 -8.09 -4.01 12.02
CA ASP A 37 -8.30 -2.57 11.91
C ASP A 37 -7.20 -1.98 11.02
N GLY A 38 -7.60 -1.48 9.84
CA GLY A 38 -6.69 -0.89 8.86
C GLY A 38 -6.13 0.48 9.25
N HIS A 39 -6.55 1.05 10.39
CA HIS A 39 -5.99 2.26 10.99
C HIS A 39 -5.07 1.97 12.19
N ASP A 40 -5.00 0.73 12.66
CA ASP A 40 -4.11 0.30 13.73
C ASP A 40 -2.76 -0.14 13.18
N HIS A 41 -1.73 0.68 13.37
CA HIS A 41 -0.37 0.43 12.87
C HIS A 41 0.25 -0.85 13.46
N GLU A 42 -0.09 -1.23 14.69
CA GLU A 42 0.45 -2.45 15.32
C GLU A 42 -0.18 -3.70 14.70
N GLN A 43 -1.49 -3.68 14.46
CA GLN A 43 -2.18 -4.78 13.77
C GLN A 43 -1.68 -4.92 12.33
N ILE A 44 -1.50 -3.81 11.59
CA ILE A 44 -0.94 -3.81 10.23
C ILE A 44 0.46 -4.44 10.24
N ARG A 45 1.35 -3.97 11.12
CA ARG A 45 2.73 -4.45 11.23
C ARG A 45 2.78 -5.94 11.56
N LYS A 46 1.96 -6.37 12.53
CA LYS A 46 1.85 -7.77 12.91
C LYS A 46 1.36 -8.63 11.75
N ALA A 47 0.27 -8.25 11.09
CA ALA A 47 -0.31 -9.00 9.99
C ALA A 47 0.67 -9.14 8.81
N LEU A 48 1.41 -8.08 8.46
CA LEU A 48 2.45 -8.13 7.43
C LEU A 48 3.63 -9.04 7.81
N THR A 49 4.05 -9.00 9.08
CA THR A 49 5.11 -9.87 9.59
C THR A 49 4.70 -11.34 9.54
N ASP A 50 3.49 -11.65 10.01
CA ASP A 50 2.95 -13.00 10.01
C ASP A 50 2.74 -13.53 8.57
N ALA A 51 2.31 -12.65 7.64
CA ALA A 51 2.15 -13.01 6.24
C ALA A 51 3.49 -13.30 5.54
N ASN A 52 4.54 -12.54 5.87
CA ASN A 52 5.89 -12.78 5.33
C ASN A 52 6.53 -14.06 5.88
N ALA A 53 6.14 -14.50 7.07
CA ALA A 53 6.60 -15.76 7.68
C ALA A 53 5.81 -16.99 7.20
N GLU A 54 4.65 -16.78 6.58
CA GLU A 54 3.82 -17.87 6.03
C GLU A 54 4.44 -18.42 4.74
N THR A 55 4.70 -19.72 4.70
CA THR A 55 5.36 -20.40 3.56
C THR A 55 4.49 -21.45 2.87
N GLU A 56 3.34 -21.81 3.45
CA GLU A 56 2.49 -22.88 2.93
C GLU A 56 1.27 -22.38 2.16
N LYS A 57 0.73 -21.22 2.57
CA LYS A 57 -0.50 -20.66 2.01
C LYS A 57 -0.33 -19.19 1.65
N PRO A 58 -0.94 -18.72 0.56
CA PRO A 58 -1.05 -17.30 0.31
C PRO A 58 -1.90 -16.65 1.41
N THR A 59 -1.54 -15.43 1.79
CA THR A 59 -2.25 -14.69 2.84
C THR A 59 -3.03 -13.51 2.26
N LEU A 60 -4.30 -13.39 2.65
CA LEU A 60 -5.12 -12.21 2.48
C LEU A 60 -5.23 -11.48 3.82
N ILE A 61 -4.81 -10.22 3.85
CA ILE A 61 -5.05 -9.30 4.96
C ILE A 61 -6.20 -8.39 4.55
N ILE A 62 -7.31 -8.42 5.29
CA ILE A 62 -8.45 -7.52 5.10
C ILE A 62 -8.31 -6.41 6.14
N GLY A 63 -7.90 -5.22 5.69
CA GLY A 63 -7.83 -4.02 6.53
C GLY A 63 -9.16 -3.26 6.47
N GLN A 64 -9.89 -3.24 7.57
CA GLN A 64 -11.09 -2.42 7.69
C GLN A 64 -10.68 -0.96 7.86
N THR A 65 -11.08 -0.11 6.92
CA THR A 65 -10.74 1.30 6.88
C THR A 65 -11.98 2.18 6.68
N ILE A 66 -11.80 3.48 6.70
CA ILE A 66 -12.86 4.45 6.50
C ILE A 66 -12.48 5.33 5.30
N MET A 67 -13.34 5.40 4.30
CA MET A 67 -13.16 6.28 3.14
C MET A 67 -13.04 7.74 3.61
N GLY A 68 -11.98 8.44 3.16
CA GLY A 68 -11.75 9.82 3.54
C GLY A 68 -11.56 10.05 5.03
N LYS A 69 -10.89 9.11 5.72
CA LYS A 69 -10.57 9.21 7.15
C LYS A 69 -10.00 10.57 7.51
N GLY A 70 -10.62 11.23 8.49
CA GLY A 70 -10.21 12.55 8.97
C GLY A 70 -10.73 13.73 8.16
N CYS A 71 -11.50 13.52 7.09
CA CYS A 71 -12.18 14.60 6.38
C CYS A 71 -13.24 15.25 7.28
N VAL A 72 -13.33 16.57 7.22
CA VAL A 72 -14.31 17.38 7.96
C VAL A 72 -14.93 18.45 7.06
N THR A 73 -16.13 18.89 7.40
CA THR A 73 -16.80 20.03 6.78
C THR A 73 -16.22 21.37 7.25
N ALA A 74 -16.67 22.47 6.67
CA ALA A 74 -16.23 23.83 7.03
C ALA A 74 -16.51 24.20 8.51
N ASP A 75 -17.52 23.62 9.12
CA ASP A 75 -17.83 23.78 10.56
C ASP A 75 -17.09 22.77 11.48
N GLY A 76 -16.28 21.88 10.88
CA GLY A 76 -15.50 20.87 11.60
C GLY A 76 -16.25 19.59 11.90
N THR A 77 -17.45 19.39 11.36
CA THR A 77 -18.19 18.13 11.50
C THR A 77 -17.50 17.03 10.70
N PRO A 78 -17.34 15.79 11.24
CA PRO A 78 -16.75 14.68 10.50
C PRO A 78 -17.47 14.41 9.18
N TYR A 79 -16.69 14.31 8.10
CA TYR A 79 -17.18 14.02 6.74
C TYR A 79 -16.38 12.85 6.16
N GLU A 80 -16.44 11.72 6.83
CA GLU A 80 -15.74 10.48 6.45
C GLU A 80 -16.75 9.36 6.17
N GLY A 81 -16.37 8.37 5.37
CA GLY A 81 -17.26 7.27 4.96
C GLY A 81 -18.27 7.62 3.87
N TYR A 82 -18.23 8.83 3.34
CA TYR A 82 -19.12 9.24 2.24
C TYR A 82 -18.60 8.77 0.88
N THR A 83 -19.52 8.29 0.02
CA THR A 83 -19.19 7.82 -1.34
C THR A 83 -18.63 8.93 -2.23
N GLU A 84 -19.02 10.17 -1.97
CA GLU A 84 -18.54 11.36 -2.71
C GLU A 84 -17.04 11.62 -2.58
N LEU A 85 -16.40 11.10 -1.52
CA LEU A 85 -14.95 11.19 -1.32
C LEU A 85 -14.17 10.22 -2.22
N HIS A 86 -14.85 9.26 -2.86
CA HIS A 86 -14.20 8.31 -3.74
C HIS A 86 -13.93 8.94 -5.11
N GLY A 87 -12.66 9.14 -5.42
CA GLY A 87 -12.21 9.60 -6.74
C GLY A 87 -12.43 11.08 -7.06
N LYS A 88 -12.80 11.91 -6.07
CA LYS A 88 -12.93 13.35 -6.22
C LYS A 88 -11.90 14.10 -5.35
N PRO A 89 -11.41 15.27 -5.78
CA PRO A 89 -10.69 16.19 -4.91
C PRO A 89 -11.56 16.57 -3.70
N ILE A 90 -10.96 16.72 -2.52
CA ILE A 90 -11.70 17.07 -1.29
C ILE A 90 -12.55 18.33 -1.47
N GLY A 91 -12.01 19.36 -2.10
CA GLY A 91 -12.72 20.61 -2.35
C GLY A 91 -13.93 20.54 -3.29
N ASP A 92 -14.10 19.41 -4.01
CA ASP A 92 -15.24 19.16 -4.89
C ASP A 92 -16.34 18.32 -4.20
N THR A 93 -16.19 18.11 -2.90
CA THR A 93 -17.11 17.32 -2.04
C THR A 93 -17.72 18.22 -0.96
N GLY A 94 -18.46 17.64 -0.02
CA GLY A 94 -18.94 18.36 1.17
C GLY A 94 -17.86 18.61 2.25
N ALA A 95 -16.65 18.07 2.08
CA ALA A 95 -15.53 18.31 2.98
C ALA A 95 -14.84 19.63 2.66
N ASP A 96 -14.26 20.26 3.69
CA ASP A 96 -13.42 21.44 3.58
C ASP A 96 -11.93 21.04 3.58
N TYR A 97 -11.19 21.49 2.56
CA TYR A 97 -9.79 21.09 2.39
C TYR A 97 -8.89 21.61 3.51
N GLU A 98 -8.96 22.90 3.85
CA GLU A 98 -8.09 23.50 4.87
C GLU A 98 -8.40 22.96 6.26
N LYS A 99 -9.69 22.82 6.59
CA LYS A 99 -10.11 22.23 7.87
C LYS A 99 -9.70 20.75 7.98
N THR A 100 -9.75 20.02 6.89
CA THR A 100 -9.29 18.63 6.83
C THR A 100 -7.78 18.55 7.07
N LEU A 101 -6.97 19.43 6.43
CA LEU A 101 -5.53 19.50 6.69
C LEU A 101 -5.23 19.75 8.17
N VAL A 102 -5.89 20.74 8.77
CA VAL A 102 -5.73 21.06 10.21
C VAL A 102 -6.15 19.87 11.08
N ASN A 103 -7.27 19.23 10.76
CA ASN A 103 -7.75 18.04 11.51
C ASN A 103 -6.76 16.87 11.44
N LEU A 104 -6.05 16.72 10.32
CA LEU A 104 -5.00 15.73 10.12
C LEU A 104 -3.63 16.16 10.67
N GLY A 105 -3.52 17.36 11.23
CA GLY A 105 -2.29 17.88 11.84
C GLY A 105 -1.31 18.49 10.83
N ALA A 106 -1.75 18.77 9.60
CA ALA A 106 -0.91 19.43 8.59
C ALA A 106 -0.95 20.94 8.69
N ASP A 107 0.09 21.61 8.20
CA ASP A 107 0.15 23.05 8.05
C ASP A 107 -0.51 23.46 6.72
N VAL A 108 -1.52 24.34 6.79
CA VAL A 108 -2.26 24.82 5.61
C VAL A 108 -1.37 25.67 4.69
N ASP A 109 -0.45 26.43 5.28
CA ASP A 109 0.47 27.30 4.53
C ASP A 109 1.62 26.53 3.89
N ASN A 110 1.91 25.33 4.42
CA ASN A 110 2.93 24.42 3.90
C ASN A 110 2.46 22.94 3.91
N PRO A 111 1.45 22.60 3.09
CA PRO A 111 0.81 21.28 3.14
C PRO A 111 1.71 20.10 2.69
N PHE A 112 2.88 20.41 2.12
CA PHE A 112 3.87 19.42 1.70
C PHE A 112 5.07 19.30 2.64
N ASP A 113 5.00 19.96 3.80
CA ASP A 113 6.06 19.85 4.80
C ASP A 113 6.17 18.42 5.35
N ILE A 114 7.40 17.94 5.47
CA ILE A 114 7.68 16.62 6.03
C ILE A 114 8.14 16.82 7.46
N TYR A 115 7.39 16.26 8.40
CA TYR A 115 7.75 16.35 9.82
C TYR A 115 9.15 15.79 10.08
N SER A 116 9.97 16.51 10.84
CA SER A 116 11.35 16.11 11.14
C SER A 116 11.50 14.70 11.72
N LYS A 117 10.53 14.26 12.54
CA LYS A 117 10.50 12.89 13.07
C LYS A 117 10.29 11.82 11.98
N VAL A 118 9.59 12.17 10.90
CA VAL A 118 9.37 11.29 9.74
C VAL A 118 10.65 11.22 8.93
N GLU A 119 11.31 12.36 8.69
CA GLU A 119 12.61 12.40 8.01
C GLU A 119 13.65 11.55 8.73
N GLU A 120 13.82 11.74 10.04
CA GLU A 120 14.74 10.96 10.88
C GLU A 120 14.45 9.45 10.81
N TYR A 121 13.17 9.07 10.90
CA TYR A 121 12.78 7.66 10.79
C TYR A 121 13.12 7.06 9.42
N TYR A 122 12.82 7.78 8.33
CA TYR A 122 13.11 7.30 6.98
C TYR A 122 14.59 7.34 6.63
N GLU A 123 15.39 8.25 7.19
CA GLU A 123 16.84 8.27 6.97
C GLU A 123 17.50 6.95 7.38
N GLY A 124 17.11 6.39 8.53
CA GLY A 124 17.58 5.07 8.96
C GLY A 124 17.18 3.95 7.99
N ILE A 125 15.97 3.98 7.47
CA ILE A 125 15.48 3.01 6.48
C ILE A 125 16.25 3.15 5.16
N ILE A 126 16.41 4.38 4.67
CA ILE A 126 17.12 4.66 3.41
C ILE A 126 18.57 4.16 3.47
N ASN A 127 19.27 4.42 4.56
CA ASN A 127 20.65 3.98 4.73
C ASN A 127 20.76 2.45 4.71
N ARG A 128 19.90 1.76 5.47
CA ARG A 128 19.83 0.29 5.43
C ARG A 128 19.55 -0.23 4.01
N LYS A 129 18.58 0.37 3.31
CA LYS A 129 18.22 -0.03 1.93
C LYS A 129 19.35 0.22 0.94
N LYS A 130 20.13 1.27 1.10
CA LYS A 130 21.33 1.51 0.30
C LYS A 130 22.37 0.40 0.51
N ASP A 131 22.61 -0.02 1.76
CA ASP A 131 23.55 -1.09 2.08
C ASP A 131 23.09 -2.43 1.51
N GLU A 132 21.78 -2.77 1.67
CA GLU A 132 21.17 -3.96 1.07
C GLU A 132 21.31 -3.96 -0.47
N ALA A 133 21.06 -2.82 -1.12
CA ALA A 133 21.20 -2.68 -2.57
C ALA A 133 22.65 -2.84 -3.04
N GLN A 134 23.62 -2.28 -2.29
CA GLN A 134 25.04 -2.45 -2.60
C GLN A 134 25.49 -3.91 -2.43
N ALA A 135 25.04 -4.59 -1.38
CA ALA A 135 25.31 -6.01 -1.19
C ALA A 135 24.74 -6.83 -2.34
N LYS A 136 23.48 -6.60 -2.72
CA LYS A 136 22.84 -7.28 -3.83
C LYS A 136 23.53 -7.03 -5.17
N LYS A 137 23.99 -5.81 -5.39
CA LYS A 137 24.78 -5.49 -6.60
C LYS A 137 26.07 -6.32 -6.68
N LYS A 138 26.79 -6.46 -5.56
CA LYS A 138 28.00 -7.30 -5.51
C LYS A 138 27.70 -8.78 -5.82
N GLU A 139 26.60 -9.32 -5.31
CA GLU A 139 26.15 -10.68 -5.60
C GLU A 139 25.84 -10.85 -7.11
N ILE A 140 25.16 -9.87 -7.71
CA ILE A 140 24.85 -9.89 -9.14
C ILE A 140 26.13 -9.80 -9.98
N ASP A 141 27.06 -8.92 -9.63
CA ASP A 141 28.33 -8.76 -10.34
C ASP A 141 29.18 -10.05 -10.26
N ALA A 142 29.20 -10.72 -9.10
CA ALA A 142 29.85 -12.02 -8.93
C ALA A 142 29.19 -13.09 -9.79
N TRP A 143 27.85 -13.21 -9.75
CA TRP A 143 27.10 -14.16 -10.57
C TRP A 143 27.36 -13.96 -12.07
N ARG A 144 27.39 -12.71 -12.54
CA ARG A 144 27.68 -12.35 -13.94
C ARG A 144 29.07 -12.82 -14.36
N SER A 145 30.04 -12.65 -13.47
CA SER A 145 31.42 -13.08 -13.70
C SER A 145 31.56 -14.61 -13.79
N GLU A 146 30.80 -15.31 -12.96
CA GLU A 146 30.77 -16.79 -12.92
C GLU A 146 29.95 -17.39 -14.06
N ASN A 147 28.98 -16.63 -14.63
CA ASN A 147 28.04 -17.09 -15.64
C ASN A 147 27.99 -16.16 -16.88
N PRO A 148 29.09 -15.97 -17.62
CA PRO A 148 29.16 -14.95 -18.68
C PRO A 148 28.14 -15.16 -19.81
N GLU A 149 27.87 -16.41 -20.21
CA GLU A 149 26.90 -16.72 -21.26
C GLU A 149 25.46 -16.42 -20.83
N LEU A 150 25.11 -16.79 -19.60
CA LEU A 150 23.77 -16.48 -19.05
C LEU A 150 23.60 -14.98 -18.81
N SER A 151 24.65 -14.30 -18.39
CA SER A 151 24.67 -12.84 -18.23
C SER A 151 24.41 -12.14 -19.57
N ALA A 152 25.11 -12.54 -20.63
CA ALA A 152 24.88 -11.97 -21.98
C ALA A 152 23.46 -12.24 -22.50
N LYS A 153 22.92 -13.42 -22.21
CA LYS A 153 21.53 -13.76 -22.56
C LYS A 153 20.51 -12.91 -21.78
N LEU A 154 20.74 -12.72 -20.48
CA LEU A 154 19.92 -11.84 -19.64
C LEU A 154 19.94 -10.41 -20.17
N ASP A 155 21.13 -9.87 -20.47
CA ASP A 155 21.25 -8.52 -21.03
C ASP A 155 20.50 -8.38 -22.36
N GLY A 156 20.57 -9.39 -23.22
CA GLY A 156 19.78 -9.42 -24.45
C GLY A 156 18.26 -9.29 -24.19
N PHE A 157 17.74 -10.01 -23.19
CA PHE A 157 16.32 -9.89 -22.83
C PHE A 157 15.98 -8.51 -22.23
N LEU A 158 16.82 -7.97 -21.37
CA LEU A 158 16.62 -6.64 -20.77
C LEU A 158 16.68 -5.53 -21.81
N GLU A 159 17.45 -5.70 -22.89
CA GLU A 159 17.51 -4.79 -24.02
C GLU A 159 16.38 -5.01 -25.04
N GLY A 160 15.46 -5.93 -24.80
CA GLY A 160 14.33 -6.25 -25.68
C GLY A 160 14.73 -7.04 -26.93
N LYS A 161 15.90 -7.66 -26.95
CA LYS A 161 16.32 -8.54 -28.04
C LYS A 161 15.64 -9.89 -27.92
N LEU A 162 14.89 -10.27 -28.96
CA LEU A 162 14.29 -11.59 -29.02
C LEU A 162 15.36 -12.66 -29.31
N PRO A 163 15.28 -13.85 -28.65
CA PRO A 163 16.13 -14.96 -29.02
C PRO A 163 15.85 -15.36 -30.50
N LYS A 164 16.88 -15.77 -31.21
CA LYS A 164 16.66 -16.44 -32.51
C LYS A 164 15.87 -17.72 -32.22
N LEU A 165 14.70 -17.82 -32.82
CA LEU A 165 13.93 -19.06 -32.85
C LEU A 165 14.45 -19.86 -34.06
N ASP A 166 14.96 -21.05 -33.76
CA ASP A 166 15.35 -22.02 -34.81
C ASP A 166 14.11 -22.61 -35.47
#